data_7f2a74cce7c1f6c80640683ad3e3575e
#
_entry.id   7f2a74cce7c1f6c80640683ad3e3575e
#
_cell.length_a   1.000
_cell.length_b   1.000
_cell.length_c   1.000
_cell.angle_alpha   90.00
_cell.angle_beta   90.00
_cell.angle_gamma   90.00
#
_symmetry.space_group_name_H-M   'P 1'
#
loop_
_entity.id
_entity.type
_entity.pdbx_description
1 polymer ?
#
loop_
_entity_poly.entity_id
_entity_poly.type
_entity_poly.pdbx_seq_one_letter_code
_entity_poly.pdbx_strand_id
1 'polypeptide(L)'
;MKTGFIGLGSMGLPMAQRLQAQGHDLTLYARRPESLEPFAGTSVAIAATPAEMGALVDAVGICVFDAAGVEEVMFGPDGLAGTLNPGAVVLVHSTVAPAQIRKIAGRAATHGLRVLDAPVSGGQPRALTGELTIMIGGDADTLADVTELLSALSNHVVHLGAVGAGSYAKLVNNTMFSAQIALADDAMKAGESLGVDPAGLAAVLATSSSACVASGVRLRAHSLAGLADSPANLTLTKDVTLMAEILGDAPGSGLVEVAQRFVAAMRSS
;
A
#
# COMPACT_ATOMS: atom_id res chain seq x y z
N MET A 1 9.53 -20.00 -8.81
CA MET A 1 9.57 -19.52 -7.40
C MET A 1 8.23 -19.82 -6.76
N LYS A 2 8.22 -20.52 -5.65
CA LYS A 2 7.00 -20.74 -4.84
C LYS A 2 6.71 -19.49 -4.01
N THR A 3 5.51 -18.97 -4.12
CA THR A 3 5.16 -17.66 -3.56
C THR A 3 4.05 -17.78 -2.52
N GLY A 4 4.29 -17.24 -1.33
CA GLY A 4 3.25 -17.03 -0.32
C GLY A 4 2.61 -15.65 -0.45
N PHE A 5 1.34 -15.52 -0.09
CA PHE A 5 0.72 -14.21 0.04
C PHE A 5 -0.21 -14.17 1.27
N ILE A 6 -0.02 -13.15 2.11
CA ILE A 6 -0.73 -12.96 3.37
C ILE A 6 -1.38 -11.57 3.40
N GLY A 7 -2.65 -11.55 3.85
CA GLY A 7 -3.40 -10.31 3.98
C GLY A 7 -4.28 -10.03 2.76
N LEU A 8 -5.41 -10.74 2.69
CA LEU A 8 -6.40 -10.67 1.62
C LEU A 8 -7.47 -9.59 1.91
N GLY A 9 -7.02 -8.38 2.23
CA GLY A 9 -7.88 -7.21 2.38
C GLY A 9 -8.11 -6.51 1.03
N SER A 10 -8.56 -5.24 1.08
CA SER A 10 -8.92 -4.46 -0.11
C SER A 10 -7.81 -4.37 -1.16
N MET A 11 -6.55 -4.37 -0.76
CA MET A 11 -5.42 -4.35 -1.70
C MET A 11 -4.82 -5.73 -1.96
N GLY A 12 -4.67 -6.56 -0.91
CA GLY A 12 -3.99 -7.85 -1.06
C GLY A 12 -4.82 -8.88 -1.81
N LEU A 13 -6.14 -8.89 -1.69
CA LEU A 13 -7.00 -9.79 -2.45
C LEU A 13 -6.82 -9.64 -3.97
N PRO A 14 -6.97 -8.44 -4.57
CA PRO A 14 -6.77 -8.29 -6.01
C PRO A 14 -5.31 -8.55 -6.45
N MET A 15 -4.31 -8.31 -5.59
CA MET A 15 -2.92 -8.69 -5.87
C MET A 15 -2.76 -10.22 -5.94
N ALA A 16 -3.30 -10.95 -4.97
CA ALA A 16 -3.27 -12.42 -4.96
C ALA A 16 -4.02 -13.02 -6.17
N GLN A 17 -5.18 -12.47 -6.53
CA GLN A 17 -5.92 -12.84 -7.73
C GLN A 17 -5.11 -12.61 -9.00
N ARG A 18 -4.39 -11.50 -9.08
CA ARG A 18 -3.51 -11.20 -10.21
C ARG A 18 -2.37 -12.19 -10.32
N LEU A 19 -1.70 -12.53 -9.21
CA LEU A 19 -0.64 -13.55 -9.18
C LEU A 19 -1.17 -14.91 -9.64
N GLN A 20 -2.33 -15.33 -9.16
CA GLN A 20 -3.00 -16.55 -9.59
C GLN A 20 -3.28 -16.54 -11.09
N ALA A 21 -3.85 -15.45 -11.62
CA ALA A 21 -4.18 -15.31 -13.04
C ALA A 21 -2.94 -15.33 -13.95
N GLN A 22 -1.77 -14.95 -13.42
CA GLN A 22 -0.49 -15.03 -14.11
C GLN A 22 0.21 -16.40 -13.97
N GLY A 23 -0.45 -17.37 -13.28
CA GLY A 23 0.05 -18.73 -13.17
C GLY A 23 1.17 -18.94 -12.13
N HIS A 24 1.34 -18.04 -11.18
CA HIS A 24 2.29 -18.23 -10.09
C HIS A 24 1.90 -19.43 -9.20
N ASP A 25 2.90 -20.18 -8.75
CA ASP A 25 2.76 -21.24 -7.73
C ASP A 25 2.50 -20.56 -6.38
N LEU A 26 1.21 -20.43 -6.03
CA LEU A 26 0.74 -19.55 -4.97
C LEU A 26 0.19 -20.33 -3.78
N THR A 27 0.66 -19.99 -2.58
CA THR A 27 0.12 -20.43 -1.29
C THR A 27 -0.45 -19.22 -0.55
N LEU A 28 -1.69 -19.30 -0.08
CA LEU A 28 -2.36 -18.22 0.64
C LEU A 28 -2.55 -18.54 2.12
N TYR A 29 -2.49 -17.50 2.93
CA TYR A 29 -3.00 -17.54 4.30
C TYR A 29 -3.86 -16.30 4.56
N ALA A 30 -4.99 -16.49 5.21
CA ALA A 30 -5.85 -15.42 5.70
C ALA A 30 -6.35 -15.73 7.10
N ARG A 31 -6.32 -14.73 7.98
CA ARG A 31 -6.87 -14.83 9.33
C ARG A 31 -8.40 -15.06 9.33
N ARG A 32 -9.10 -14.57 8.30
CA ARG A 32 -10.52 -14.73 8.08
C ARG A 32 -10.74 -15.71 6.93
N PRO A 33 -11.31 -16.92 7.18
CA PRO A 33 -11.52 -17.94 6.15
C PRO A 33 -12.34 -17.46 4.96
N GLU A 34 -13.33 -16.59 5.18
CA GLU A 34 -14.16 -16.01 4.12
C GLU A 34 -13.37 -15.22 3.08
N SER A 35 -12.18 -14.71 3.43
CA SER A 35 -11.29 -14.02 2.47
C SER A 35 -10.67 -14.98 1.45
N LEU A 36 -10.74 -16.29 1.68
CA LEU A 36 -10.24 -17.34 0.79
C LEU A 36 -11.29 -17.85 -0.19
N GLU A 37 -12.57 -17.54 0.01
CA GLU A 37 -13.66 -17.97 -0.86
C GLU A 37 -13.43 -17.70 -2.36
N PRO A 38 -12.85 -16.54 -2.77
CA PRO A 38 -12.56 -16.27 -4.18
C PRO A 38 -11.57 -17.24 -4.84
N PHE A 39 -10.85 -18.05 -4.04
CA PHE A 39 -9.88 -19.04 -4.51
C PHE A 39 -10.40 -20.47 -4.40
N ALA A 40 -11.63 -20.68 -3.97
CA ALA A 40 -12.25 -22.02 -3.85
C ALA A 40 -12.31 -22.71 -5.22
N GLY A 41 -11.89 -23.98 -5.25
CA GLY A 41 -11.86 -24.78 -6.49
C GLY A 41 -10.75 -24.42 -7.49
N THR A 42 -9.80 -23.55 -7.09
CA THR A 42 -8.61 -23.22 -7.88
C THR A 42 -7.43 -24.11 -7.49
N SER A 43 -6.29 -23.97 -8.18
CA SER A 43 -5.04 -24.67 -7.87
C SER A 43 -4.22 -24.02 -6.75
N VAL A 44 -4.71 -22.92 -6.17
CA VAL A 44 -4.02 -22.19 -5.10
C VAL A 44 -4.01 -23.02 -3.82
N ALA A 45 -2.83 -23.21 -3.23
CA ALA A 45 -2.69 -23.88 -1.94
C ALA A 45 -3.10 -22.94 -0.79
N ILE A 46 -3.70 -23.50 0.25
CA ILE A 46 -4.09 -22.76 1.46
C ILE A 46 -3.32 -23.31 2.65
N ALA A 47 -2.59 -22.44 3.34
CA ALA A 47 -1.92 -22.78 4.60
C ALA A 47 -2.83 -22.48 5.81
N ALA A 48 -2.76 -23.28 6.85
CA ALA A 48 -3.52 -23.07 8.07
C ALA A 48 -2.88 -22.01 8.98
N THR A 49 -1.56 -21.83 8.88
CA THR A 49 -0.79 -20.81 9.64
C THR A 49 0.28 -20.16 8.75
N PRO A 50 0.79 -18.96 9.14
CA PRO A 50 1.97 -18.41 8.49
C PRO A 50 3.18 -19.35 8.55
N ALA A 51 3.40 -20.05 9.66
CA ALA A 51 4.49 -21.01 9.80
C ALA A 51 4.39 -22.18 8.81
N GLU A 52 3.20 -22.73 8.60
CA GLU A 52 2.97 -23.76 7.57
C GLU A 52 3.31 -23.23 6.19
N MET A 53 2.87 -22.01 5.85
CA MET A 53 3.23 -21.36 4.59
C MET A 53 4.75 -21.21 4.44
N GLY A 54 5.43 -20.73 5.49
CA GLY A 54 6.86 -20.48 5.47
C GLY A 54 7.68 -21.71 5.07
N ALA A 55 7.26 -22.90 5.45
CA ALA A 55 7.93 -24.16 5.09
C ALA A 55 7.75 -24.54 3.59
N LEU A 56 6.85 -23.89 2.86
CA LEU A 56 6.45 -24.26 1.50
C LEU A 56 6.96 -23.30 0.43
N VAL A 57 7.37 -22.08 0.80
CA VAL A 57 7.57 -20.98 -0.15
C VAL A 57 8.99 -20.39 -0.12
N ASP A 58 9.39 -19.77 -1.22
CA ASP A 58 10.69 -19.10 -1.39
C ASP A 58 10.59 -17.58 -1.18
N ALA A 59 9.40 -17.02 -1.43
CA ALA A 59 9.12 -15.60 -1.23
C ALA A 59 7.71 -15.40 -0.68
N VAL A 60 7.50 -14.35 0.13
CA VAL A 60 6.20 -14.01 0.72
C VAL A 60 5.87 -12.54 0.53
N GLY A 61 4.69 -12.25 -0.04
CA GLY A 61 4.07 -10.94 -0.02
C GLY A 61 3.19 -10.77 1.24
N ILE A 62 3.41 -9.71 2.01
CA ILE A 62 2.63 -9.37 3.20
C ILE A 62 1.89 -8.05 2.96
N CYS A 63 0.55 -8.09 2.95
CA CYS A 63 -0.33 -6.94 2.70
C CYS A 63 -1.38 -6.80 3.82
N VAL A 64 -0.92 -6.59 5.05
CA VAL A 64 -1.74 -6.39 6.24
C VAL A 64 -1.88 -4.90 6.56
N PHE A 65 -2.71 -4.54 7.55
CA PHE A 65 -3.09 -3.15 7.79
C PHE A 65 -1.95 -2.26 8.29
N ASP A 66 -1.12 -2.76 9.21
CA ASP A 66 -0.10 -1.98 9.92
C ASP A 66 1.14 -2.80 10.29
N ALA A 67 2.09 -2.15 10.97
CA ALA A 67 3.32 -2.77 11.43
C ALA A 67 3.10 -3.88 12.46
N ALA A 68 2.11 -3.75 13.33
CA ALA A 68 1.79 -4.78 14.32
C ALA A 68 1.33 -6.07 13.64
N GLY A 69 0.53 -5.95 12.59
CA GLY A 69 0.14 -7.09 11.76
C GLY A 69 1.33 -7.73 11.03
N VAL A 70 2.30 -6.94 10.56
CA VAL A 70 3.54 -7.48 9.96
C VAL A 70 4.38 -8.21 11.01
N GLU A 71 4.56 -7.63 12.19
CA GLU A 71 5.29 -8.25 13.30
C GLU A 71 4.64 -9.58 13.72
N GLU A 72 3.31 -9.62 13.83
CA GLU A 72 2.57 -10.83 14.19
C GLU A 72 2.75 -11.92 13.14
N VAL A 73 2.59 -11.61 11.86
CA VAL A 73 2.76 -12.55 10.75
C VAL A 73 4.19 -13.07 10.67
N MET A 74 5.16 -12.20 10.89
CA MET A 74 6.58 -12.58 10.81
C MET A 74 7.06 -13.35 12.03
N PHE A 75 6.69 -12.89 13.23
CA PHE A 75 7.38 -13.29 14.47
C PHE A 75 6.43 -13.72 15.60
N GLY A 76 5.14 -13.80 15.34
CA GLY A 76 4.16 -14.37 16.28
C GLY A 76 4.41 -15.85 16.55
N PRO A 77 3.64 -16.49 17.44
CA PRO A 77 3.83 -17.90 17.81
C PRO A 77 3.86 -18.86 16.61
N ASP A 78 3.01 -18.59 15.59
CA ASP A 78 2.93 -19.33 14.34
C ASP A 78 3.47 -18.49 13.16
N GLY A 79 4.47 -17.66 13.41
CA GLY A 79 5.02 -16.71 12.44
C GLY A 79 5.96 -17.36 11.42
N LEU A 80 6.14 -16.65 10.31
CA LEU A 80 6.95 -17.08 9.16
C LEU A 80 8.44 -17.30 9.49
N ALA A 81 9.00 -16.46 10.35
CA ALA A 81 10.46 -16.38 10.52
C ALA A 81 11.11 -17.65 11.05
N GLY A 82 10.33 -18.50 11.75
CA GLY A 82 10.82 -19.80 12.26
C GLY A 82 10.84 -20.91 11.23
N THR A 83 10.21 -20.74 10.06
CA THR A 83 10.00 -21.82 9.09
C THR A 83 10.39 -21.47 7.65
N LEU A 84 10.48 -20.19 7.31
CA LEU A 84 11.05 -19.75 6.03
C LEU A 84 12.52 -20.21 5.93
N ASN A 85 12.89 -20.72 4.76
CA ASN A 85 14.27 -21.08 4.49
C ASN A 85 15.20 -19.86 4.51
N PRO A 86 16.43 -19.97 5.02
CA PRO A 86 17.44 -18.93 4.87
C PRO A 86 17.59 -18.50 3.39
N GLY A 87 17.64 -17.20 3.15
CA GLY A 87 17.66 -16.62 1.82
C GLY A 87 16.28 -16.33 1.22
N ALA A 88 15.18 -16.77 1.86
CA ALA A 88 13.83 -16.40 1.41
C ALA A 88 13.60 -14.88 1.47
N VAL A 89 12.75 -14.38 0.55
CA VAL A 89 12.47 -12.96 0.42
C VAL A 89 11.09 -12.62 0.99
N VAL A 90 11.04 -11.60 1.83
CA VAL A 90 9.79 -11.05 2.38
C VAL A 90 9.52 -9.68 1.76
N LEU A 91 8.42 -9.55 1.04
CA LEU A 91 7.94 -8.33 0.41
C LEU A 91 6.85 -7.71 1.30
N VAL A 92 7.15 -6.60 1.96
CA VAL A 92 6.17 -5.92 2.81
C VAL A 92 5.44 -4.85 2.00
N HIS A 93 4.24 -5.19 1.51
CA HIS A 93 3.36 -4.27 0.76
C HIS A 93 2.56 -3.34 1.66
N SER A 94 2.50 -3.62 2.94
CA SER A 94 1.87 -2.76 3.96
C SER A 94 2.59 -1.41 4.07
N THR A 95 1.83 -0.32 4.30
CA THR A 95 2.44 0.96 4.64
C THR A 95 2.84 0.97 6.12
N VAL A 96 4.14 0.82 6.36
CA VAL A 96 4.79 0.76 7.67
C VAL A 96 5.72 1.94 7.83
N ALA A 97 5.86 2.46 9.07
CA ALA A 97 6.84 3.51 9.34
C ALA A 97 8.26 3.07 8.96
N PRO A 98 9.08 3.92 8.30
CA PRO A 98 10.42 3.55 7.87
C PRO A 98 11.33 3.04 9.00
N ALA A 99 11.18 3.56 10.21
CA ALA A 99 11.91 3.06 11.37
C ALA A 99 11.46 1.65 11.80
N GLN A 100 10.17 1.35 11.69
CA GLN A 100 9.63 0.04 12.05
C GLN A 100 10.03 -1.02 11.02
N ILE A 101 9.93 -0.72 9.73
CA ILE A 101 10.34 -1.70 8.70
C ILE A 101 11.83 -2.01 8.78
N ARG A 102 12.69 -1.05 9.12
CA ARG A 102 14.12 -1.33 9.40
C ARG A 102 14.32 -2.26 10.60
N LYS A 103 13.53 -2.12 11.67
CA LYS A 103 13.58 -3.04 12.83
C LYS A 103 13.11 -4.45 12.41
N ILE A 104 12.02 -4.56 11.65
CA ILE A 104 11.52 -5.83 11.12
C ILE A 104 12.59 -6.50 10.25
N ALA A 105 13.22 -5.76 9.34
CA ALA A 105 14.28 -6.29 8.48
C ALA A 105 15.51 -6.74 9.27
N GLY A 106 15.95 -5.96 10.25
CA GLY A 106 17.05 -6.33 11.13
C GLY A 106 16.78 -7.62 11.93
N ARG A 107 15.55 -7.79 12.43
CA ARG A 107 15.12 -9.01 13.10
C ARG A 107 15.02 -10.19 12.13
N ALA A 108 14.46 -10.00 10.94
CA ALA A 108 14.37 -11.03 9.90
C ALA A 108 15.75 -11.53 9.47
N ALA A 109 16.73 -10.63 9.38
CA ALA A 109 18.12 -10.99 9.05
C ALA A 109 18.76 -11.96 10.05
N THR A 110 18.37 -11.96 11.35
CA THR A 110 18.84 -12.95 12.32
C THR A 110 18.34 -14.37 12.04
N HIS A 111 17.30 -14.50 11.21
CA HIS A 111 16.79 -15.76 10.67
C HIS A 111 17.30 -16.06 9.24
N GLY A 112 18.25 -15.27 8.73
CA GLY A 112 18.75 -15.40 7.36
C GLY A 112 17.78 -14.93 6.28
N LEU A 113 16.72 -14.19 6.62
CA LEU A 113 15.71 -13.71 5.68
C LEU A 113 16.07 -12.34 5.11
N ARG A 114 15.65 -12.10 3.87
CA ARG A 114 15.85 -10.83 3.16
C ARG A 114 14.53 -10.08 3.06
N VAL A 115 14.51 -8.81 3.41
CA VAL A 115 13.28 -7.99 3.43
C VAL A 115 13.38 -6.84 2.43
N LEU A 116 12.33 -6.67 1.64
CA LEU A 116 12.08 -5.48 0.84
C LEU A 116 10.80 -4.81 1.36
N ASP A 117 10.85 -3.53 1.66
CA ASP A 117 9.63 -2.75 1.75
C ASP A 117 9.16 -2.40 0.33
N ALA A 118 7.94 -2.80 0.03
CA ALA A 118 7.37 -2.80 -1.31
C ALA A 118 5.93 -2.24 -1.34
N PRO A 119 5.66 -1.09 -0.69
CA PRO A 119 4.32 -0.53 -0.71
C PRO A 119 3.88 -0.17 -2.12
N VAL A 120 2.56 -0.20 -2.34
CA VAL A 120 1.95 -0.08 -3.65
C VAL A 120 1.05 1.15 -3.76
N SER A 121 0.88 1.63 -5.01
CA SER A 121 -0.08 2.67 -5.35
C SER A 121 -0.82 2.31 -6.65
N GLY A 122 -2.13 2.66 -6.73
CA GLY A 122 -2.96 2.41 -7.91
C GLY A 122 -4.38 1.93 -7.57
N GLY A 123 -4.60 1.43 -6.34
CA GLY A 123 -5.89 0.91 -5.89
C GLY A 123 -6.23 -0.45 -6.49
N GLN A 124 -7.40 -0.97 -6.13
CA GLN A 124 -7.86 -2.30 -6.53
C GLN A 124 -7.91 -2.52 -8.06
N PRO A 125 -8.41 -1.56 -8.88
CA PRO A 125 -8.48 -1.77 -10.32
C PRO A 125 -7.10 -2.04 -10.94
N ARG A 126 -6.08 -1.25 -10.57
CA ARG A 126 -4.71 -1.45 -11.06
C ARG A 126 -4.04 -2.68 -10.48
N ALA A 127 -4.41 -3.11 -9.28
CA ALA A 127 -3.92 -4.38 -8.73
C ALA A 127 -4.40 -5.58 -9.57
N LEU A 128 -5.66 -5.60 -10.00
CA LEU A 128 -6.23 -6.64 -10.84
C LEU A 128 -5.60 -6.68 -12.25
N THR A 129 -5.24 -5.52 -12.82
CA THR A 129 -4.64 -5.44 -14.16
C THR A 129 -3.12 -5.59 -14.18
N GLY A 130 -2.45 -5.57 -13.02
CA GLY A 130 -0.99 -5.62 -12.93
C GLY A 130 -0.33 -4.27 -13.28
N GLU A 131 -1.02 -3.17 -12.99
CA GLU A 131 -0.59 -1.80 -13.31
C GLU A 131 -0.29 -0.98 -12.05
N LEU A 132 0.02 -1.64 -10.93
CA LEU A 132 0.43 -0.94 -9.71
C LEU A 132 1.75 -0.20 -9.94
N THR A 133 1.96 0.86 -9.19
CA THR A 133 3.30 1.38 -8.92
C THR A 133 3.80 0.74 -7.64
N ILE A 134 4.96 0.07 -7.69
CA ILE A 134 5.60 -0.55 -6.52
C ILE A 134 6.87 0.22 -6.17
N MET A 135 6.95 0.66 -4.91
CA MET A 135 8.04 1.48 -4.38
C MET A 135 8.95 0.61 -3.54
N ILE A 136 10.16 0.29 -4.02
CA ILE A 136 11.05 -0.68 -3.36
C ILE A 136 12.13 0.02 -2.54
N GLY A 137 12.21 -0.37 -1.27
CA GLY A 137 13.37 -0.15 -0.42
C GLY A 137 14.01 -1.48 -0.04
N GLY A 138 15.34 -1.57 -0.16
CA GLY A 138 16.09 -2.76 0.18
C GLY A 138 17.26 -3.02 -0.74
N ASP A 139 17.85 -4.21 -0.63
CA ASP A 139 19.00 -4.60 -1.41
C ASP A 139 18.64 -4.87 -2.88
N ALA A 140 19.51 -4.43 -3.80
CA ALA A 140 19.27 -4.52 -5.24
C ALA A 140 19.34 -5.96 -5.77
N ASP A 141 20.22 -6.80 -5.21
CA ASP A 141 20.32 -8.20 -5.59
C ASP A 141 19.07 -8.97 -5.11
N THR A 142 18.58 -8.65 -3.95
CA THR A 142 17.29 -9.18 -3.44
C THR A 142 16.12 -8.79 -4.34
N LEU A 143 16.09 -7.54 -4.84
CA LEU A 143 15.08 -7.10 -5.80
C LEU A 143 15.18 -7.89 -7.12
N ALA A 144 16.39 -8.13 -7.61
CA ALA A 144 16.61 -8.89 -8.85
C ALA A 144 16.01 -10.30 -8.77
N ASP A 145 16.15 -10.99 -7.63
CA ASP A 145 15.61 -12.33 -7.41
C ASP A 145 14.07 -12.42 -7.47
N VAL A 146 13.36 -11.32 -7.19
CA VAL A 146 11.88 -11.27 -7.17
C VAL A 146 11.28 -10.44 -8.30
N THR A 147 12.09 -10.03 -9.28
CA THR A 147 11.64 -9.16 -10.39
C THR A 147 10.50 -9.79 -11.19
N GLU A 148 10.55 -11.09 -11.46
CA GLU A 148 9.50 -11.82 -12.17
C GLU A 148 8.17 -11.77 -11.40
N LEU A 149 8.20 -12.01 -10.09
CA LEU A 149 7.03 -11.91 -9.20
C LEU A 149 6.43 -10.49 -9.21
N LEU A 150 7.27 -9.47 -9.09
CA LEU A 150 6.82 -8.07 -9.07
C LEU A 150 6.28 -7.63 -10.43
N SER A 151 6.81 -8.15 -11.53
CA SER A 151 6.35 -7.83 -12.90
C SER A 151 4.93 -8.32 -13.17
N ALA A 152 4.47 -9.35 -12.48
CA ALA A 152 3.08 -9.79 -12.54
C ALA A 152 2.11 -8.76 -11.94
N LEU A 153 2.56 -7.97 -10.97
CA LEU A 153 1.77 -6.98 -10.25
C LEU A 153 1.91 -5.56 -10.80
N SER A 154 2.99 -5.28 -11.54
CA SER A 154 3.38 -3.92 -11.90
C SER A 154 4.32 -3.89 -13.10
N ASN A 155 4.12 -2.90 -13.98
CA ASN A 155 5.09 -2.46 -14.98
C ASN A 155 5.92 -1.24 -14.50
N HIS A 156 5.69 -0.76 -13.26
CA HIS A 156 6.34 0.40 -12.64
C HIS A 156 6.93 0.03 -11.27
N VAL A 157 7.96 -0.79 -11.27
CA VAL A 157 8.73 -1.12 -10.06
C VAL A 157 9.90 -0.16 -9.94
N VAL A 158 9.96 0.63 -8.86
CA VAL A 158 10.96 1.67 -8.65
C VAL A 158 11.79 1.36 -7.42
N HIS A 159 13.10 1.11 -7.61
CA HIS A 159 14.05 0.95 -6.51
C HIS A 159 14.51 2.32 -6.01
N LEU A 160 14.34 2.57 -4.71
CA LEU A 160 14.49 3.90 -4.10
C LEU A 160 15.64 3.98 -3.08
N GLY A 161 16.35 2.86 -2.88
CA GLY A 161 17.49 2.81 -1.95
C GLY A 161 17.34 1.73 -0.89
N ALA A 162 17.98 1.92 0.26
CA ALA A 162 17.97 0.95 1.37
C ALA A 162 16.57 0.72 1.96
N VAL A 163 16.43 -0.31 2.79
CA VAL A 163 15.18 -0.65 3.52
C VAL A 163 14.60 0.59 4.22
N GLY A 164 13.33 0.85 3.97
CA GLY A 164 12.58 2.02 4.43
C GLY A 164 12.42 3.13 3.36
N ALA A 165 13.17 3.08 2.25
CA ALA A 165 13.06 4.08 1.18
C ALA A 165 11.72 3.99 0.45
N GLY A 166 11.22 2.79 0.18
CA GLY A 166 9.88 2.57 -0.38
C GLY A 166 8.77 3.08 0.55
N SER A 167 8.91 2.82 1.84
CA SER A 167 7.99 3.33 2.86
C SER A 167 7.97 4.86 2.92
N TYR A 168 9.13 5.53 2.86
CA TYR A 168 9.19 6.99 2.76
C TYR A 168 8.48 7.51 1.50
N ALA A 169 8.77 6.93 0.34
CA ALA A 169 8.14 7.33 -0.91
C ALA A 169 6.62 7.14 -0.87
N LYS A 170 6.13 6.06 -0.26
CA LYS A 170 4.70 5.83 -0.06
C LYS A 170 4.05 6.90 0.80
N LEU A 171 4.68 7.29 1.91
CA LEU A 171 4.18 8.34 2.79
C LEU A 171 4.13 9.70 2.07
N VAL A 172 5.18 10.04 1.33
CA VAL A 172 5.21 11.26 0.50
C VAL A 172 4.07 11.24 -0.54
N ASN A 173 3.91 10.12 -1.26
CA ASN A 173 2.85 9.96 -2.25
C ASN A 173 1.45 10.14 -1.63
N ASN A 174 1.17 9.49 -0.48
CA ASN A 174 -0.15 9.55 0.13
C ASN A 174 -0.43 10.92 0.77
N THR A 175 0.60 11.60 1.29
CA THR A 175 0.48 12.97 1.79
C THR A 175 0.19 13.94 0.63
N MET A 176 0.91 13.81 -0.50
CA MET A 176 0.66 14.61 -1.70
C MET A 176 -0.75 14.37 -2.25
N PHE A 177 -1.20 13.11 -2.30
CA PHE A 177 -2.54 12.75 -2.73
C PHE A 177 -3.61 13.41 -1.86
N SER A 178 -3.46 13.37 -0.52
CA SER A 178 -4.38 13.99 0.44
C SER A 178 -4.37 15.53 0.34
N ALA A 179 -3.20 16.13 0.14
CA ALA A 179 -3.07 17.56 -0.08
C ALA A 179 -3.77 18.01 -1.37
N GLN A 180 -3.62 17.27 -2.46
CA GLN A 180 -4.30 17.56 -3.73
C GLN A 180 -5.82 17.44 -3.64
N ILE A 181 -6.34 16.49 -2.83
CA ILE A 181 -7.78 16.39 -2.53
C ILE A 181 -8.25 17.65 -1.80
N ALA A 182 -7.51 18.10 -0.78
CA ALA A 182 -7.86 19.31 -0.02
C ALA A 182 -7.81 20.57 -0.90
N LEU A 183 -6.79 20.72 -1.74
CA LEU A 183 -6.68 21.84 -2.68
C LEU A 183 -7.82 21.85 -3.71
N ALA A 184 -8.24 20.69 -4.19
CA ALA A 184 -9.40 20.61 -5.09
C ALA A 184 -10.71 21.03 -4.41
N ASP A 185 -10.86 20.74 -3.13
CA ASP A 185 -12.01 21.21 -2.32
C ASP A 185 -11.98 22.74 -2.13
N ASP A 186 -10.81 23.30 -1.81
CA ASP A 186 -10.64 24.75 -1.69
C ASP A 186 -10.90 25.46 -3.03
N ALA A 187 -10.49 24.86 -4.16
CA ALA A 187 -10.76 25.40 -5.50
C ALA A 187 -12.27 25.45 -5.80
N MET A 188 -13.02 24.41 -5.45
CA MET A 188 -14.47 24.39 -5.61
C MET A 188 -15.15 25.48 -4.76
N LYS A 189 -14.76 25.62 -3.49
CA LYS A 189 -15.27 26.67 -2.58
C LYS A 189 -14.94 28.08 -3.07
N ALA A 190 -13.73 28.28 -3.60
CA ALA A 190 -13.33 29.56 -4.19
C ALA A 190 -14.22 29.92 -5.40
N GLY A 191 -14.46 28.96 -6.29
CA GLY A 191 -15.35 29.17 -7.42
C GLY A 191 -16.78 29.52 -7.00
N GLU A 192 -17.31 28.81 -6.02
CA GLU A 192 -18.65 29.09 -5.46
C GLU A 192 -18.71 30.53 -4.89
N SER A 193 -17.69 30.96 -4.13
CA SER A 193 -17.62 32.32 -3.59
C SER A 193 -17.54 33.42 -4.66
N LEU A 194 -17.06 33.08 -5.85
CA LEU A 194 -16.98 33.95 -7.01
C LEU A 194 -18.22 33.87 -7.93
N GLY A 195 -19.22 33.06 -7.58
CA GLY A 195 -20.44 32.89 -8.36
C GLY A 195 -20.26 32.02 -9.60
N VAL A 196 -19.20 31.21 -9.68
CA VAL A 196 -18.99 30.26 -10.80
C VAL A 196 -19.89 29.04 -10.59
N ASP A 197 -20.54 28.58 -11.65
CA ASP A 197 -21.36 27.38 -11.63
C ASP A 197 -20.52 26.15 -11.19
N PRO A 198 -20.90 25.45 -10.09
CA PRO A 198 -20.09 24.35 -9.56
C PRO A 198 -19.90 23.19 -10.54
N ALA A 199 -20.92 22.85 -11.34
CA ALA A 199 -20.83 21.75 -12.30
C ALA A 199 -19.89 22.11 -13.45
N GLY A 200 -19.98 23.33 -13.97
CA GLY A 200 -19.06 23.85 -14.98
C GLY A 200 -17.62 23.92 -14.47
N LEU A 201 -17.41 24.41 -13.25
CA LEU A 201 -16.09 24.46 -12.64
C LEU A 201 -15.50 23.06 -12.46
N ALA A 202 -16.26 22.09 -11.96
CA ALA A 202 -15.82 20.71 -11.82
C ALA A 202 -15.39 20.10 -13.17
N ALA A 203 -16.14 20.35 -14.25
CA ALA A 203 -15.80 19.90 -15.60
C ALA A 203 -14.48 20.52 -16.09
N VAL A 204 -14.27 21.82 -15.85
CA VAL A 204 -13.02 22.51 -16.19
C VAL A 204 -11.85 21.92 -15.41
N LEU A 205 -11.97 21.79 -14.09
CA LEU A 205 -10.88 21.26 -13.25
C LEU A 205 -10.55 19.79 -13.55
N ALA A 206 -11.52 19.01 -14.02
CA ALA A 206 -11.32 17.61 -14.41
C ALA A 206 -10.52 17.42 -15.71
N THR A 207 -10.48 18.43 -16.59
CA THR A 207 -9.94 18.30 -17.95
C THR A 207 -8.82 19.30 -18.28
N SER A 208 -8.59 20.30 -17.43
CA SER A 208 -7.60 21.34 -17.65
C SER A 208 -6.23 20.99 -17.02
N SER A 209 -5.28 21.90 -17.11
CA SER A 209 -3.90 21.73 -16.63
C SER A 209 -3.74 21.38 -15.14
N SER A 210 -4.75 21.66 -14.32
CA SER A 210 -4.80 21.30 -12.90
C SER A 210 -5.32 19.90 -12.64
N ALA A 211 -5.77 19.16 -13.66
CA ALA A 211 -6.32 17.82 -13.52
C ALA A 211 -5.28 16.83 -12.98
N CYS A 212 -5.66 16.07 -11.96
CA CYS A 212 -4.88 14.96 -11.45
C CYS A 212 -5.81 13.87 -10.86
N VAL A 213 -5.24 12.70 -10.52
CA VAL A 213 -6.03 11.60 -9.97
C VAL A 213 -6.76 12.02 -8.68
N ALA A 214 -6.07 12.72 -7.79
CA ALA A 214 -6.60 13.15 -6.51
C ALA A 214 -7.72 14.22 -6.65
N SER A 215 -7.54 15.22 -7.52
CA SER A 215 -8.59 16.20 -7.81
C SER A 215 -9.83 15.51 -8.36
N GLY A 216 -9.65 14.55 -9.28
CA GLY A 216 -10.75 13.76 -9.82
C GLY A 216 -11.52 12.96 -8.76
N VAL A 217 -10.86 12.45 -7.73
CA VAL A 217 -11.53 11.80 -6.58
C VAL A 217 -12.44 12.78 -5.86
N ARG A 218 -11.92 13.97 -5.52
CA ARG A 218 -12.71 15.01 -4.84
C ARG A 218 -13.90 15.51 -5.68
N LEU A 219 -13.68 15.75 -6.95
CA LEU A 219 -14.72 16.25 -7.85
C LEU A 219 -15.88 15.26 -8.00
N ARG A 220 -15.62 13.95 -8.04
CA ARG A 220 -16.66 12.91 -8.09
C ARG A 220 -17.42 12.76 -6.77
N ALA A 221 -16.77 13.01 -5.63
CA ALA A 221 -17.39 12.90 -4.31
C ALA A 221 -18.25 14.12 -3.92
N HIS A 222 -18.21 15.18 -4.72
CA HIS A 222 -18.94 16.46 -4.52
C HIS A 222 -18.56 17.24 -3.23
N SER A 223 -17.96 16.59 -2.23
CA SER A 223 -17.47 17.24 -1.00
C SER A 223 -16.38 16.39 -0.33
N LEU A 224 -15.64 16.95 0.61
CA LEU A 224 -14.72 16.16 1.45
C LEU A 224 -15.50 15.17 2.33
N ALA A 225 -16.61 15.57 2.89
CA ALA A 225 -17.47 14.69 3.69
C ALA A 225 -17.94 13.45 2.90
N GLY A 226 -18.19 13.58 1.60
CA GLY A 226 -18.53 12.44 0.74
C GLY A 226 -17.42 11.39 0.57
N LEU A 227 -16.21 11.66 1.07
CA LEU A 227 -15.08 10.72 1.09
C LEU A 227 -14.94 10.00 2.45
N ALA A 228 -15.68 10.39 3.48
CA ALA A 228 -15.52 9.87 4.83
C ALA A 228 -15.72 8.36 4.91
N ASP A 229 -16.67 7.81 4.18
CA ASP A 229 -16.98 6.36 4.14
C ASP A 229 -16.04 5.57 3.22
N SER A 230 -15.09 6.24 2.56
CA SER A 230 -14.13 5.55 1.68
C SER A 230 -13.20 4.64 2.48
N PRO A 231 -13.02 3.37 2.08
CA PRO A 231 -12.05 2.47 2.72
C PRO A 231 -10.61 3.03 2.74
N ALA A 232 -10.27 3.92 1.80
CA ALA A 232 -8.96 4.57 1.74
C ALA A 232 -8.76 5.63 2.83
N ASN A 233 -9.83 6.16 3.42
CA ASN A 233 -9.78 7.24 4.41
C ASN A 233 -8.89 6.89 5.61
N LEU A 234 -9.11 5.74 6.24
CA LEU A 234 -8.31 5.29 7.40
C LEU A 234 -6.82 5.19 7.06
N THR A 235 -6.49 4.67 5.88
CA THR A 235 -5.11 4.53 5.41
C THR A 235 -4.48 5.89 5.16
N LEU A 236 -5.15 6.80 4.45
CA LEU A 236 -4.64 8.13 4.15
C LEU A 236 -4.45 8.97 5.43
N THR A 237 -5.43 8.93 6.34
CA THR A 237 -5.35 9.63 7.63
C THR A 237 -4.17 9.14 8.46
N LYS A 238 -3.98 7.83 8.55
CA LYS A 238 -2.83 7.21 9.22
C LYS A 238 -1.51 7.69 8.59
N ASP A 239 -1.41 7.64 7.28
CA ASP A 239 -0.17 7.93 6.56
C ASP A 239 0.20 9.43 6.62
N VAL A 240 -0.76 10.35 6.54
CA VAL A 240 -0.52 11.80 6.73
C VAL A 240 -0.09 12.08 8.16
N THR A 241 -0.73 11.46 9.17
CA THR A 241 -0.33 11.61 10.58
C THR A 241 1.10 11.12 10.80
N LEU A 242 1.44 9.95 10.27
CA LEU A 242 2.79 9.40 10.36
C LEU A 242 3.83 10.28 9.64
N MET A 243 3.48 10.84 8.47
CA MET A 243 4.37 11.76 7.77
C MET A 243 4.61 13.05 8.56
N ALA A 244 3.58 13.57 9.24
CA ALA A 244 3.70 14.73 10.11
C ALA A 244 4.69 14.48 11.27
N GLU A 245 4.59 13.31 11.91
CA GLU A 245 5.50 12.91 12.98
C GLU A 245 6.96 12.76 12.51
N ILE A 246 7.15 12.22 11.30
CA ILE A 246 8.48 11.99 10.73
C ILE A 246 9.14 13.30 10.28
N LEU A 247 8.38 14.17 9.62
CA LEU A 247 8.92 15.35 8.97
C LEU A 247 9.10 16.52 9.97
N GLY A 248 8.20 16.66 10.95
CA GLY A 248 8.21 17.80 11.87
C GLY A 248 8.25 19.12 11.10
N ASP A 249 9.17 20.00 11.49
CA ASP A 249 9.39 21.32 10.87
C ASP A 249 10.44 21.29 9.75
N ALA A 250 10.85 20.12 9.26
CA ALA A 250 11.85 20.00 8.19
C ALA A 250 11.35 20.59 6.86
N PRO A 251 12.26 20.92 5.91
CA PRO A 251 11.87 21.39 4.59
C PRO A 251 10.84 20.45 3.93
N GLY A 252 9.73 21.01 3.43
CA GLY A 252 8.62 20.26 2.86
C GLY A 252 7.43 20.07 3.81
N SER A 253 7.47 20.55 5.06
CA SER A 253 6.36 20.49 6.02
C SER A 253 5.07 21.15 5.50
N GLY A 254 5.15 22.14 4.64
CA GLY A 254 3.99 22.77 3.98
C GLY A 254 3.10 21.76 3.22
N LEU A 255 3.68 20.67 2.72
CA LEU A 255 2.89 19.56 2.14
C LEU A 255 1.98 18.92 3.19
N VAL A 256 2.50 18.70 4.39
CA VAL A 256 1.76 18.10 5.52
C VAL A 256 0.66 19.04 5.99
N GLU A 257 0.93 20.34 6.11
CA GLU A 257 -0.06 21.35 6.51
C GLU A 257 -1.29 21.34 5.60
N VAL A 258 -1.10 21.28 4.29
CA VAL A 258 -2.21 21.18 3.34
C VAL A 258 -2.93 19.83 3.48
N ALA A 259 -2.20 18.72 3.58
CA ALA A 259 -2.80 17.39 3.71
C ALA A 259 -3.60 17.22 5.02
N GLN A 260 -3.22 17.90 6.09
CA GLN A 260 -3.94 17.89 7.37
C GLN A 260 -5.36 18.46 7.26
N ARG A 261 -5.65 19.32 6.28
CA ARG A 261 -7.03 19.79 6.01
C ARG A 261 -7.93 18.63 5.58
N PHE A 262 -7.42 17.70 4.76
CA PHE A 262 -8.14 16.47 4.44
C PHE A 262 -8.39 15.63 5.70
N VAL A 263 -7.36 15.42 6.53
CA VAL A 263 -7.49 14.63 7.78
C VAL A 263 -8.50 15.26 8.73
N ALA A 264 -8.49 16.59 8.88
CA ALA A 264 -9.45 17.30 9.72
C ALA A 264 -10.90 17.10 9.23
N ALA A 265 -11.14 17.20 7.93
CA ALA A 265 -12.46 16.97 7.35
C ALA A 265 -12.96 15.52 7.57
N MET A 266 -12.06 14.54 7.50
CA MET A 266 -12.41 13.13 7.72
C MET A 266 -12.74 12.81 9.19
N ARG A 267 -12.23 13.58 10.13
CA ARG A 267 -12.52 13.42 11.59
C ARG A 267 -13.82 14.11 12.02
N SER A 268 -14.29 15.06 11.23
CA SER A 268 -15.49 15.86 11.52
C SER A 268 -16.76 15.29 10.90
N SER A 269 -16.65 14.25 10.11
CA SER A 269 -17.73 13.49 9.47
C SER A 269 -18.02 12.20 10.21
#